data_84cd6b39da46753ffd88a83310d5a63a
#
_entry.id   84cd6b39da46753ffd88a83310d5a63a
#
_cell.length_a   1.000
_cell.length_b   1.000
_cell.length_c   1.000
_cell.angle_alpha   90.00
_cell.angle_beta   90.00
_cell.angle_gamma   90.00
#
_symmetry.space_group_name_H-M   'P 1'
#
loop_
_entity.id
_entity.type
_entity.pdbx_description
1 polymer ?
#
loop_
_entity_poly.entity_id
_entity_poly.type
_entity_poly.pdbx_seq_one_letter_code
_entity_poly.pdbx_strand_id
1 'polypeptide(L)'
;VPLTMADMGHAMPAAAGGEVDHSKMDHSGHDMSAMPGGAAVAGITHAATEYGPAVDMRVDQPSTRLDDPGVGLRDNGRRVLTYADLESVYDDPDGREPGRTIELHVTGNMERYRWSFNGQTMEEAGPIRLTHGERVRFVLVNDTMMDHPIHLHGMWSDLEDEAGRFKLRKHTINIKAGQKLSYRVTADA
;
A
#
# COMPACT_ATOMS: atom_id res chain seq x y z
N VAL A 1 -7.74 19.39 -4.06
CA VAL A 1 -8.74 18.43 -4.53
C VAL A 1 -8.95 17.44 -3.43
N PRO A 2 -10.19 17.23 -2.94
CA PRO A 2 -10.45 16.27 -1.88
C PRO A 2 -10.18 14.83 -2.34
N LEU A 3 -9.72 13.99 -1.43
CA LEU A 3 -9.61 12.55 -1.63
C LEU A 3 -10.99 11.94 -1.86
N THR A 4 -11.07 11.00 -2.79
CA THR A 4 -12.28 10.20 -3.01
C THR A 4 -12.20 8.89 -2.24
N MET A 5 -13.33 8.20 -2.04
CA MET A 5 -13.35 6.86 -1.42
C MET A 5 -12.47 5.86 -2.18
N ALA A 6 -12.42 5.95 -3.50
CA ALA A 6 -11.55 5.11 -4.32
C ALA A 6 -10.05 5.44 -4.10
N ASP A 7 -9.70 6.71 -3.89
CA ASP A 7 -8.32 7.10 -3.57
C ASP A 7 -7.86 6.55 -2.22
N MET A 8 -8.80 6.33 -1.31
CA MET A 8 -8.58 5.76 0.01
C MET A 8 -8.65 4.23 0.03
N GLY A 9 -8.78 3.58 -1.14
CA GLY A 9 -8.84 2.13 -1.26
C GLY A 9 -10.11 1.48 -0.72
N HIS A 10 -11.21 2.25 -0.60
CA HIS A 10 -12.51 1.69 -0.26
C HIS A 10 -13.26 1.25 -1.52
N ALA A 11 -13.93 0.10 -1.46
CA ALA A 11 -14.75 -0.39 -2.55
C ALA A 11 -15.88 0.60 -2.86
N MET A 12 -16.01 1.01 -4.12
CA MET A 12 -17.15 1.82 -4.58
C MET A 12 -18.27 0.88 -5.00
N PRO A 13 -19.51 1.07 -4.53
CA PRO A 13 -20.66 0.35 -5.08
C PRO A 13 -20.82 0.74 -6.55
N ALA A 14 -21.03 -0.26 -7.43
CA ALA A 14 -21.28 0.00 -8.84
C ALA A 14 -22.48 0.97 -8.97
N ALA A 15 -22.28 2.06 -9.70
CA ALA A 15 -23.31 3.06 -9.94
C ALA A 15 -24.44 2.46 -10.80
N ALA A 16 -25.47 1.93 -10.15
CA ALA A 16 -26.76 1.69 -10.77
C ALA A 16 -27.53 3.02 -10.70
N GLY A 17 -27.78 3.64 -11.86
CA GLY A 17 -28.58 4.85 -11.95
C GLY A 17 -30.03 4.56 -11.48
N GLY A 18 -30.35 5.01 -10.28
CA GLY A 18 -31.69 4.96 -9.69
C GLY A 18 -31.67 5.73 -8.38
N GLU A 19 -32.61 6.62 -8.21
CA GLU A 19 -32.87 7.36 -6.97
C GLU A 19 -33.12 6.37 -5.83
N VAL A 20 -32.27 6.36 -4.79
CA VAL A 20 -32.38 5.43 -3.67
C VAL A 20 -33.01 6.15 -2.48
N ASP A 21 -34.21 5.69 -2.09
CA ASP A 21 -34.87 6.09 -0.85
C ASP A 21 -34.15 5.49 0.37
N HIS A 22 -33.50 6.31 1.16
CA HIS A 22 -32.67 5.94 2.31
C HIS A 22 -33.41 5.51 3.57
N SER A 23 -34.76 5.41 3.54
CA SER A 23 -35.56 5.13 4.74
C SER A 23 -35.72 3.64 5.11
N LYS A 24 -35.12 2.71 4.35
CA LYS A 24 -35.26 1.25 4.56
C LYS A 24 -33.96 0.49 4.31
N MET A 25 -32.91 0.77 5.02
CA MET A 25 -31.72 -0.09 5.04
C MET A 25 -31.70 -0.92 6.33
N ASP A 26 -32.05 -2.21 6.17
CA ASP A 26 -31.80 -3.23 7.18
C ASP A 26 -30.34 -3.73 7.01
N HIS A 27 -29.54 -3.63 8.06
CA HIS A 27 -28.12 -3.94 8.06
C HIS A 27 -27.78 -5.38 8.48
N SER A 28 -28.75 -6.30 8.43
CA SER A 28 -28.53 -7.70 8.77
C SER A 28 -28.45 -8.58 7.52
N GLY A 29 -27.24 -9.04 7.17
CA GLY A 29 -27.00 -10.21 6.35
C GLY A 29 -26.62 -9.97 4.89
N HIS A 30 -25.39 -9.61 4.62
CA HIS A 30 -24.78 -9.81 3.30
C HIS A 30 -23.93 -11.09 3.29
N ASP A 31 -24.52 -12.14 2.75
CA ASP A 31 -23.79 -13.35 2.36
C ASP A 31 -23.11 -13.08 1.00
N MET A 32 -21.78 -12.98 1.00
CA MET A 32 -20.95 -12.66 -0.16
C MET A 32 -20.51 -13.91 -0.96
N SER A 33 -21.19 -15.03 -0.82
CA SER A 33 -20.78 -16.31 -1.43
C SER A 33 -21.21 -16.56 -2.87
N ALA A 34 -21.81 -15.60 -3.57
CA ALA A 34 -22.32 -15.80 -4.93
C ALA A 34 -22.00 -14.68 -5.91
N MET A 35 -20.72 -14.54 -6.32
CA MET A 35 -20.33 -13.83 -7.55
C MET A 35 -19.48 -14.75 -8.43
N PRO A 36 -19.90 -15.11 -9.67
CA PRO A 36 -19.08 -15.90 -10.57
C PRO A 36 -18.07 -15.03 -11.31
N GLY A 37 -16.77 -15.36 -11.19
CA GLY A 37 -15.77 -15.07 -12.21
C GLY A 37 -15.00 -13.76 -12.12
N GLY A 38 -14.59 -13.32 -10.93
CA GLY A 38 -13.46 -12.38 -10.77
C GLY A 38 -12.28 -13.14 -10.15
N ALA A 39 -11.08 -13.02 -10.71
CA ALA A 39 -9.88 -13.48 -10.02
C ALA A 39 -9.89 -12.85 -8.63
N ALA A 40 -9.91 -13.69 -7.58
CA ALA A 40 -9.87 -13.22 -6.20
C ALA A 40 -8.58 -12.43 -6.02
N VAL A 41 -8.68 -11.11 -5.96
CA VAL A 41 -7.61 -10.29 -5.41
C VAL A 41 -7.47 -10.79 -3.98
N ALA A 42 -6.34 -11.39 -3.64
CA ALA A 42 -6.09 -11.89 -2.29
C ALA A 42 -6.30 -10.69 -1.35
N GLY A 43 -7.35 -10.77 -0.54
CA GLY A 43 -7.76 -9.68 0.35
C GLY A 43 -6.62 -9.36 1.31
N ILE A 44 -6.44 -8.08 1.60
CA ILE A 44 -5.50 -7.63 2.61
C ILE A 44 -5.98 -8.11 3.96
N THR A 45 -5.05 -8.60 4.77
CA THR A 45 -5.33 -9.04 6.14
C THR A 45 -4.76 -8.02 7.11
N HIS A 46 -5.61 -7.41 7.90
CA HIS A 46 -5.24 -6.47 8.94
C HIS A 46 -4.98 -7.19 10.26
N ALA A 47 -3.89 -6.85 10.93
CA ALA A 47 -3.57 -7.36 12.25
C ALA A 47 -4.56 -6.81 13.31
N ALA A 48 -4.76 -7.53 14.40
CA ALA A 48 -5.65 -7.08 15.49
C ALA A 48 -5.24 -5.71 16.06
N THR A 49 -3.97 -5.38 16.06
CA THR A 49 -3.41 -4.10 16.49
C THR A 49 -3.86 -2.91 15.62
N GLU A 50 -4.24 -3.16 14.37
CA GLU A 50 -4.71 -2.14 13.43
C GLU A 50 -6.19 -1.73 13.67
N TYR A 51 -6.88 -2.43 14.56
CA TYR A 51 -8.24 -2.08 15.00
C TYR A 51 -8.26 -1.24 16.29
N GLY A 52 -7.07 -0.83 16.76
CA GLY A 52 -6.93 -0.02 17.97
C GLY A 52 -7.17 1.48 17.72
N PRO A 53 -7.24 2.27 18.80
CA PRO A 53 -7.54 3.72 18.76
C PRO A 53 -6.40 4.56 18.14
N ALA A 54 -5.29 3.94 17.78
CA ALA A 54 -4.15 4.58 17.13
C ALA A 54 -4.23 4.54 15.60
N VAL A 55 -5.27 3.92 15.04
CA VAL A 55 -5.45 3.73 13.58
C VAL A 55 -6.81 4.27 13.17
N ASP A 56 -6.84 5.30 12.33
CA ASP A 56 -8.08 5.93 11.88
C ASP A 56 -8.68 5.22 10.66
N MET A 57 -7.86 4.61 9.83
CA MET A 57 -8.29 4.07 8.55
C MET A 57 -7.56 2.77 8.22
N ARG A 58 -8.21 1.93 7.45
CA ARG A 58 -7.68 0.70 6.86
C ARG A 58 -8.16 0.63 5.41
N VAL A 59 -7.30 0.11 4.54
CA VAL A 59 -7.56 -0.01 3.12
C VAL A 59 -8.02 -1.43 2.79
N ASP A 60 -9.23 -1.58 2.28
CA ASP A 60 -9.77 -2.89 1.89
C ASP A 60 -9.26 -3.35 0.52
N GLN A 61 -9.08 -2.39 -0.40
CA GLN A 61 -8.67 -2.65 -1.79
C GLN A 61 -7.58 -1.65 -2.22
N PRO A 62 -6.33 -1.85 -1.82
CA PRO A 62 -5.26 -0.94 -2.17
C PRO A 62 -4.95 -0.99 -3.66
N SER A 63 -4.63 0.17 -4.22
CA SER A 63 -4.15 0.28 -5.59
C SER A 63 -2.72 -0.21 -5.71
N THR A 64 -2.44 -1.10 -6.67
CA THR A 64 -1.07 -1.54 -7.01
C THR A 64 -0.46 -0.72 -8.13
N ARG A 65 -1.18 0.22 -8.70
CA ARG A 65 -0.80 1.00 -9.89
C ARG A 65 0.42 1.87 -9.62
N LEU A 66 1.42 1.75 -10.48
CA LEU A 66 2.62 2.57 -10.48
C LEU A 66 2.51 3.80 -11.40
N ASP A 67 1.49 3.85 -12.27
CA ASP A 67 1.23 4.91 -13.25
C ASP A 67 0.30 6.02 -12.71
N ASP A 68 -0.22 5.89 -11.51
CA ASP A 68 -1.04 6.93 -10.89
C ASP A 68 -0.19 8.10 -10.39
N PRO A 69 -0.42 9.33 -10.87
CA PRO A 69 0.33 10.50 -10.40
C PRO A 69 -0.03 10.94 -8.97
N GLY A 70 -1.15 10.47 -8.43
CA GLY A 70 -1.66 10.85 -7.11
C GLY A 70 -2.76 11.90 -7.16
N VAL A 71 -3.37 12.12 -6.00
CA VAL A 71 -4.51 13.03 -5.83
C VAL A 71 -4.11 14.47 -6.16
N GLY A 72 -4.95 15.17 -6.93
CA GLY A 72 -4.71 16.55 -7.35
C GLY A 72 -3.72 16.69 -8.51
N LEU A 73 -3.06 15.62 -8.93
CA LEU A 73 -2.17 15.61 -10.09
C LEU A 73 -2.77 14.90 -11.29
N ARG A 74 -3.86 14.15 -11.10
CA ARG A 74 -4.63 13.53 -12.20
C ARG A 74 -5.34 14.60 -13.01
N ASP A 75 -5.40 14.44 -14.32
CA ASP A 75 -6.19 15.27 -15.25
C ASP A 75 -5.96 16.79 -15.13
N ASN A 76 -4.77 17.20 -14.71
CA ASN A 76 -4.41 18.61 -14.51
C ASN A 76 -3.82 19.28 -15.77
N GLY A 77 -3.85 18.60 -16.90
CA GLY A 77 -3.30 19.08 -18.19
C GLY A 77 -1.76 19.00 -18.28
N ARG A 78 -1.08 18.40 -17.30
CA ARG A 78 0.37 18.20 -17.28
C ARG A 78 0.69 16.70 -17.28
N ARG A 79 1.81 16.35 -17.91
CA ARG A 79 2.41 15.03 -17.70
C ARG A 79 3.14 15.03 -16.34
N VAL A 80 2.74 14.14 -15.46
CA VAL A 80 3.38 13.92 -14.15
C VAL A 80 4.22 12.67 -14.24
N LEU A 81 5.46 12.74 -13.78
CA LEU A 81 6.36 11.59 -13.73
C LEU A 81 5.90 10.63 -12.63
N THR A 82 5.73 9.37 -12.98
CA THR A 82 5.29 8.30 -12.08
C THR A 82 6.34 7.19 -12.01
N TYR A 83 6.17 6.22 -11.11
CA TYR A 83 7.06 5.05 -11.09
C TYR A 83 6.95 4.20 -12.36
N ALA A 84 5.81 4.21 -13.04
CA ALA A 84 5.65 3.51 -14.31
C ALA A 84 6.56 4.07 -15.42
N ASP A 85 6.83 5.37 -15.39
CA ASP A 85 7.69 6.05 -16.37
C ASP A 85 9.20 5.79 -16.15
N LEU A 86 9.58 5.27 -14.98
CA LEU A 86 10.99 5.07 -14.60
C LEU A 86 11.42 3.63 -14.85
N GLU A 87 12.62 3.46 -15.36
CA GLU A 87 13.27 2.17 -15.52
C GLU A 87 14.74 2.27 -15.11
N SER A 88 15.27 1.18 -14.55
CA SER A 88 16.70 1.06 -14.29
C SER A 88 17.47 0.88 -15.60
N VAL A 89 18.60 1.56 -15.71
CA VAL A 89 19.55 1.34 -16.80
C VAL A 89 20.47 0.14 -16.55
N TYR A 90 20.34 -0.49 -15.39
CA TYR A 90 21.09 -1.66 -14.95
C TYR A 90 20.12 -2.80 -14.61
N ASP A 91 20.59 -4.03 -14.74
CA ASP A 91 19.88 -5.20 -14.26
C ASP A 91 19.73 -5.20 -12.73
N ASP A 92 18.90 -6.11 -12.19
CA ASP A 92 18.77 -6.32 -10.75
C ASP A 92 20.16 -6.61 -10.15
N PRO A 93 20.64 -5.74 -9.24
CA PRO A 93 22.00 -5.84 -8.73
C PRO A 93 22.29 -7.11 -7.92
N ASP A 94 21.26 -7.74 -7.37
CA ASP A 94 21.39 -8.99 -6.61
C ASP A 94 20.96 -10.21 -7.45
N GLY A 95 19.88 -10.08 -8.22
CA GLY A 95 19.33 -11.14 -9.07
C GLY A 95 18.70 -12.33 -8.31
N ARG A 96 18.82 -12.39 -6.97
CA ARG A 96 18.23 -13.47 -6.16
C ARG A 96 16.77 -13.20 -5.89
N GLU A 97 15.97 -14.26 -5.84
CA GLU A 97 14.62 -14.15 -5.30
C GLU A 97 14.65 -13.97 -3.76
N PRO A 98 13.72 -13.20 -3.19
CA PRO A 98 13.63 -13.01 -1.75
C PRO A 98 13.34 -14.31 -1.01
N GLY A 99 14.10 -14.58 0.06
CA GLY A 99 13.91 -15.76 0.91
C GLY A 99 12.67 -15.67 1.80
N ARG A 100 12.18 -14.45 2.06
CA ARG A 100 10.94 -14.20 2.83
C ARG A 100 10.31 -12.86 2.44
N THR A 101 9.03 -12.73 2.78
CA THR A 101 8.27 -11.48 2.60
C THR A 101 7.86 -10.94 3.96
N ILE A 102 7.98 -9.62 4.13
CA ILE A 102 7.52 -8.87 5.30
C ILE A 102 6.49 -7.86 4.79
N GLU A 103 5.24 -7.99 5.22
CA GLU A 103 4.19 -7.01 4.95
C GLU A 103 4.10 -6.01 6.10
N LEU A 104 4.09 -4.73 5.76
CA LEU A 104 4.00 -3.62 6.70
C LEU A 104 2.88 -2.68 6.27
N HIS A 105 1.92 -2.51 7.14
CA HIS A 105 0.85 -1.54 7.00
C HIS A 105 1.31 -0.20 7.59
N VAL A 106 1.42 0.82 6.76
CA VAL A 106 1.66 2.19 7.21
C VAL A 106 0.35 2.71 7.76
N THR A 107 0.28 2.89 9.06
CA THR A 107 -0.93 3.25 9.80
C THR A 107 -0.74 4.57 10.54
N GLY A 108 -1.82 5.22 10.93
CA GLY A 108 -1.73 6.47 11.67
C GLY A 108 -3.04 6.93 12.26
N ASN A 109 -2.92 7.92 13.15
CA ASN A 109 -4.04 8.65 13.72
C ASN A 109 -3.85 10.15 13.49
N MET A 110 -4.71 10.74 12.66
CA MET A 110 -4.60 12.14 12.23
C MET A 110 -4.90 13.14 13.35
N GLU A 111 -5.81 12.82 14.27
CA GLU A 111 -6.12 13.68 15.43
C GLU A 111 -4.91 13.83 16.36
N ARG A 112 -4.12 12.76 16.49
CA ARG A 112 -2.98 12.71 17.42
C ARG A 112 -1.64 12.90 16.72
N TYR A 113 -1.62 13.04 15.38
CA TYR A 113 -0.41 13.08 14.57
C TYR A 113 0.56 11.93 14.92
N ARG A 114 0.01 10.72 15.03
CA ARG A 114 0.74 9.52 15.43
C ARG A 114 0.85 8.58 14.25
N TRP A 115 2.08 8.21 13.91
CA TRP A 115 2.38 7.27 12.84
C TRP A 115 2.87 5.96 13.41
N SER A 116 2.54 4.86 12.73
CA SER A 116 2.85 3.52 13.19
C SER A 116 2.97 2.55 12.02
N PHE A 117 3.54 1.38 12.28
CA PHE A 117 3.47 0.23 11.39
C PHE A 117 2.62 -0.85 12.04
N ASN A 118 1.69 -1.45 11.28
CA ASN A 118 0.78 -2.49 11.76
C ASN A 118 0.03 -2.06 13.05
N GLY A 119 -0.32 -0.78 13.16
CA GLY A 119 -0.99 -0.23 14.34
C GLY A 119 -0.11 -0.06 15.59
N GLN A 120 1.19 -0.31 15.49
CA GLN A 120 2.16 -0.19 16.59
C GLN A 120 3.16 0.93 16.33
N THR A 121 3.37 1.77 17.33
CA THR A 121 4.41 2.81 17.28
C THR A 121 5.79 2.19 17.41
N MET A 122 6.84 2.99 17.14
CA MET A 122 8.22 2.55 17.27
C MET A 122 8.57 2.03 18.68
N GLU A 123 7.92 2.59 19.72
CA GLU A 123 8.14 2.17 21.10
C GLU A 123 7.43 0.85 21.44
N GLU A 124 6.31 0.57 20.77
CA GLU A 124 5.47 -0.63 20.98
C GLU A 124 5.94 -1.81 20.11
N ALA A 125 6.46 -1.50 18.92
CA ALA A 125 6.94 -2.52 17.98
C ALA A 125 8.35 -2.98 18.34
N GLY A 126 8.59 -4.28 18.22
CA GLY A 126 9.95 -4.80 18.25
C GLY A 126 10.70 -4.49 16.94
N PRO A 127 12.04 -4.57 16.94
CA PRO A 127 12.82 -4.35 15.73
C PRO A 127 12.56 -5.45 14.69
N ILE A 128 12.44 -5.04 13.42
CA ILE A 128 12.46 -5.98 12.29
C ILE A 128 13.89 -6.47 12.11
N ARG A 129 14.13 -7.74 12.42
CA ARG A 129 15.47 -8.32 12.34
C ARG A 129 15.75 -8.84 10.94
N LEU A 130 16.88 -8.43 10.39
CA LEU A 130 17.43 -8.93 9.13
C LEU A 130 18.73 -9.69 9.42
N THR A 131 18.98 -10.74 8.65
CA THR A 131 20.26 -11.47 8.72
C THR A 131 21.18 -10.91 7.65
N HIS A 132 22.43 -10.63 7.99
CA HIS A 132 23.40 -10.12 7.01
C HIS A 132 23.46 -11.05 5.77
N GLY A 133 23.36 -10.47 4.61
CA GLY A 133 23.35 -11.15 3.32
C GLY A 133 21.99 -11.72 2.89
N GLU A 134 20.94 -11.67 3.72
CA GLU A 134 19.62 -12.12 3.28
C GLU A 134 18.99 -11.17 2.25
N ARG A 135 18.18 -11.72 1.36
CA ARG A 135 17.34 -10.99 0.41
C ARG A 135 15.89 -11.09 0.87
N VAL A 136 15.27 -9.95 1.17
CA VAL A 136 13.91 -9.86 1.71
C VAL A 136 13.03 -9.02 0.81
N ARG A 137 11.77 -9.42 0.62
CA ARG A 137 10.73 -8.58 0.02
C ARG A 137 9.97 -7.85 1.13
N PHE A 138 9.92 -6.54 1.04
CA PHE A 138 8.97 -5.72 1.79
C PHE A 138 7.75 -5.45 0.92
N VAL A 139 6.58 -5.65 1.49
CA VAL A 139 5.31 -5.23 0.93
C VAL A 139 4.77 -4.12 1.82
N LEU A 140 4.56 -2.95 1.26
CA LEU A 140 3.97 -1.82 1.98
C LEU A 140 2.51 -1.66 1.57
N VAL A 141 1.64 -1.47 2.55
CA VAL A 141 0.25 -1.07 2.38
C VAL A 141 0.05 0.25 3.12
N ASN A 142 -0.39 1.27 2.43
CA ASN A 142 -0.61 2.57 3.07
C ASN A 142 -2.08 2.73 3.47
N ASP A 143 -2.35 2.48 4.74
CA ASP A 143 -3.66 2.62 5.39
C ASP A 143 -3.97 4.06 5.84
N THR A 144 -3.28 5.05 5.28
CA THR A 144 -3.48 6.45 5.64
C THR A 144 -3.94 7.29 4.45
N MET A 145 -4.42 8.49 4.72
CA MET A 145 -4.83 9.46 3.69
C MET A 145 -3.67 10.30 3.14
N MET A 146 -2.44 10.01 3.52
CA MET A 146 -1.26 10.78 3.13
C MET A 146 -0.23 9.90 2.44
N ASP A 147 0.56 10.52 1.58
CA ASP A 147 1.75 9.89 1.02
C ASP A 147 2.83 9.77 2.08
N HIS A 148 3.53 8.64 2.10
CA HIS A 148 4.63 8.38 3.01
C HIS A 148 5.90 8.01 2.26
N PRO A 149 6.98 8.80 2.38
CA PRO A 149 8.30 8.40 1.93
C PRO A 149 8.92 7.43 2.95
N ILE A 150 9.21 6.22 2.51
CA ILE A 150 9.86 5.19 3.34
C ILE A 150 11.32 5.06 2.93
N HIS A 151 12.20 5.21 3.91
CA HIS A 151 13.65 5.14 3.73
C HIS A 151 14.27 4.16 4.72
N LEU A 152 15.04 3.21 4.19
CA LEU A 152 15.86 2.30 4.98
C LEU A 152 17.27 2.86 5.11
N HIS A 153 17.75 3.03 6.35
CA HIS A 153 19.12 3.46 6.58
C HIS A 153 20.10 2.34 6.24
N GLY A 154 21.14 2.69 5.49
CA GLY A 154 22.24 1.80 5.13
C GLY A 154 21.96 0.81 3.99
N MET A 155 20.72 0.68 3.51
CA MET A 155 20.35 -0.28 2.48
C MET A 155 19.57 0.36 1.34
N TRP A 156 19.64 -0.25 0.15
CA TRP A 156 18.89 0.15 -1.01
C TRP A 156 17.57 -0.62 -1.14
N SER A 157 16.56 0.05 -1.67
CA SER A 157 15.26 -0.52 -1.99
C SER A 157 15.15 -0.74 -3.50
N ASP A 158 15.04 -1.99 -3.91
CA ASP A 158 14.85 -2.39 -5.30
C ASP A 158 13.35 -2.52 -5.58
N LEU A 159 12.73 -1.43 -6.08
CA LEU A 159 11.30 -1.38 -6.37
C LEU A 159 10.91 -2.46 -7.38
N GLU A 160 9.80 -3.14 -7.11
CA GLU A 160 9.20 -4.10 -8.02
C GLU A 160 8.08 -3.46 -8.85
N ASP A 161 7.86 -3.99 -10.05
CA ASP A 161 6.66 -3.70 -10.84
C ASP A 161 5.45 -4.50 -10.30
N GLU A 162 4.27 -4.31 -10.90
CA GLU A 162 3.03 -5.00 -10.51
C GLU A 162 3.10 -6.54 -10.70
N ALA A 163 4.06 -7.03 -11.48
CA ALA A 163 4.34 -8.45 -11.68
C ALA A 163 5.42 -9.01 -10.72
N GLY A 164 5.93 -8.18 -9.80
CA GLY A 164 6.97 -8.55 -8.85
C GLY A 164 8.38 -8.61 -9.45
N ARG A 165 8.61 -7.99 -10.60
CA ARG A 165 9.94 -7.93 -11.25
C ARG A 165 10.66 -6.65 -10.83
N PHE A 166 11.98 -6.71 -10.75
CA PHE A 166 12.82 -5.52 -10.52
C PHE A 166 12.51 -4.41 -11.54
N LYS A 167 12.28 -3.22 -11.05
CA LYS A 167 12.01 -2.03 -11.85
C LYS A 167 13.11 -0.98 -11.75
N LEU A 168 13.45 -0.55 -10.55
CA LEU A 168 14.54 0.40 -10.31
C LEU A 168 14.96 0.43 -8.84
N ARG A 169 16.21 0.87 -8.60
CA ARG A 169 16.79 1.03 -7.26
C ARG A 169 16.60 2.45 -6.74
N LYS A 170 16.14 2.57 -5.49
CA LYS A 170 15.95 3.84 -4.79
C LYS A 170 16.39 3.74 -3.33
N HIS A 171 16.81 4.84 -2.76
CA HIS A 171 17.04 4.94 -1.31
C HIS A 171 15.75 5.32 -0.54
N THR A 172 14.77 5.91 -1.21
CA THR A 172 13.47 6.29 -0.63
C THR A 172 12.35 5.86 -1.57
N ILE A 173 11.40 5.12 -1.05
CA ILE A 173 10.18 4.72 -1.75
C ILE A 173 9.03 5.56 -1.22
N ASN A 174 8.39 6.34 -2.10
CA ASN A 174 7.14 7.03 -1.76
C ASN A 174 5.97 6.10 -2.01
N ILE A 175 5.16 5.85 -0.99
CA ILE A 175 3.90 5.12 -1.09
C ILE A 175 2.74 6.09 -0.92
N LYS A 176 1.82 6.11 -1.89
CA LYS A 176 0.65 6.99 -1.89
C LYS A 176 -0.43 6.50 -0.95
N ALA A 177 -1.35 7.39 -0.58
CA ALA A 177 -2.55 7.04 0.15
C ALA A 177 -3.30 5.89 -0.54
N GLY A 178 -3.69 4.85 0.19
CA GLY A 178 -4.43 3.70 -0.32
C GLY A 178 -3.65 2.84 -1.33
N GLN A 179 -2.33 2.93 -1.38
CA GLN A 179 -1.49 2.16 -2.30
C GLN A 179 -0.87 0.94 -1.61
N LYS A 180 -0.67 -0.12 -2.40
CA LYS A 180 0.19 -1.26 -2.07
C LYS A 180 1.32 -1.33 -3.08
N LEU A 181 2.56 -1.46 -2.61
CA LEU A 181 3.72 -1.69 -3.46
C LEU A 181 4.72 -2.63 -2.78
N SER A 182 5.64 -3.19 -3.55
CA SER A 182 6.71 -4.04 -3.03
C SER A 182 8.08 -3.60 -3.51
N TYR A 183 9.07 -3.89 -2.70
CA TYR A 183 10.47 -3.74 -3.05
C TYR A 183 11.32 -4.81 -2.36
N ARG A 184 12.45 -5.12 -2.96
CA ARG A 184 13.42 -6.07 -2.42
C ARG A 184 14.55 -5.32 -1.74
N VAL A 185 15.11 -5.93 -0.71
CA VAL A 185 16.28 -5.41 0.02
C VAL A 185 17.27 -6.54 0.21
N THR A 186 18.54 -6.23 -0.04
CA THR A 186 19.66 -7.09 0.40
C THR A 186 20.22 -6.47 1.67
N ALA A 187 20.29 -7.25 2.74
CA ALA A 187 20.83 -6.80 4.02
C ALA A 187 22.36 -6.88 3.99
N ASP A 188 23.00 -5.89 3.38
CA ASP A 188 24.44 -5.85 3.10
C ASP A 188 25.19 -4.74 3.86
N ALA A 189 24.51 -4.09 4.82
CA ALA A 189 25.06 -3.03 5.69
C ALA A 189 25.09 -3.43 7.17
#